data_a0c50cef0bf9a4e81456dd4c478d4780
#
_entry.id   a0c50cef0bf9a4e81456dd4c478d4780
#
_cell.length_a   1.000
_cell.length_b   1.000
_cell.length_c   1.000
_cell.angle_alpha   90.00
_cell.angle_beta   90.00
_cell.angle_gamma   90.00
#
_symmetry.space_group_name_H-M   'P 1'
#
loop_
_entity.id
_entity.type
_entity.pdbx_description
1 polymer ?
#
loop_
_entity_poly.entity_id
_entity_poly.type
_entity_poly.pdbx_seq_one_letter_code
_entity_poly.pdbx_strand_id
1 'polypeptide(L)'
;MGNDLMSAAGLIHIIEESRQNALKKVGEFLSKETEHASYGDAYIDEISREIQETFPGIKGFNRRGLYRMKKFYETYKDNDIVTPLVTQISWTNHLLIMSGCKTDEEREFYIRLCIKENYSKRQLERQLDSGYYERYMLSKETLLPESVKKWGENPFLDSYVMEFLDLPNEFHENDLRKALIRNMKDFILELGKDFTFIDEEYKVQVGGDDFRIDLLFYHRGLQCLVAIELKIGKFKPEYISKLDFYLEALDRQVKKENENPSVGLLLCAAKNDEVVEYAMSRTMSPMLVSQYQLQLPDKAVLEKKLQQLVNIPQIED
;
A
#
# COMPACT_ATOMS: atom_id res chain seq x y z
N MET A 1 31.79 2.23 -41.76
CA MET A 1 30.67 1.59 -41.02
C MET A 1 30.00 2.73 -40.29
N GLY A 2 28.88 3.18 -40.82
CA GLY A 2 28.20 4.37 -40.33
C GLY A 2 27.65 4.15 -38.93
N ASN A 3 27.97 5.03 -38.01
CA ASN A 3 27.21 5.22 -36.81
C ASN A 3 25.82 5.72 -37.28
N ASP A 4 24.82 4.85 -37.26
CA ASP A 4 23.42 5.26 -37.28
C ASP A 4 23.13 5.95 -35.93
N LEU A 5 23.58 7.18 -35.81
CA LEU A 5 23.05 8.15 -34.89
C LEU A 5 21.56 8.23 -35.20
N MET A 6 20.73 7.66 -34.32
CA MET A 6 19.29 7.90 -34.41
C MET A 6 19.09 9.42 -34.39
N SER A 7 18.83 9.98 -35.58
CA SER A 7 18.55 11.41 -35.74
C SER A 7 17.25 11.76 -35.00
N ALA A 8 17.00 13.05 -34.76
CA ALA A 8 15.70 13.51 -34.31
C ALA A 8 14.53 12.89 -35.10
N ALA A 9 14.74 12.56 -36.37
CA ALA A 9 13.79 11.82 -37.22
C ALA A 9 13.51 10.40 -36.69
N GLY A 10 14.48 9.70 -36.11
CA GLY A 10 14.28 8.41 -35.46
C GLY A 10 13.49 8.52 -34.16
N LEU A 11 13.73 9.56 -33.35
CA LEU A 11 12.93 9.88 -32.16
C LEU A 11 11.47 10.23 -32.52
N ILE A 12 11.25 10.92 -33.60
CA ILE A 12 9.93 11.27 -34.13
C ILE A 12 9.12 10.00 -34.41
N HIS A 13 9.72 9.01 -35.06
CA HIS A 13 9.06 7.73 -35.35
C HIS A 13 8.71 6.96 -34.05
N ILE A 14 9.56 7.00 -33.01
CA ILE A 14 9.28 6.39 -31.73
C ILE A 14 8.10 7.07 -30.97
N ILE A 15 7.93 8.38 -31.14
CA ILE A 15 6.83 9.14 -30.55
C ILE A 15 5.46 8.75 -31.11
N GLU A 16 5.42 8.26 -32.36
CA GLU A 16 4.21 7.77 -33.04
C GLU A 16 3.76 6.37 -32.54
N GLU A 17 4.62 5.62 -31.83
CA GLU A 17 4.25 4.35 -31.21
C GLU A 17 3.35 4.54 -29.99
N SER A 18 2.88 3.43 -29.38
CA SER A 18 2.10 3.52 -28.15
C SER A 18 2.86 4.34 -27.10
N ARG A 19 2.19 5.31 -26.48
CA ARG A 19 2.79 6.35 -25.63
C ARG A 19 3.74 5.80 -24.53
N GLN A 20 3.49 4.63 -24.02
CA GLN A 20 4.32 4.04 -22.96
C GLN A 20 5.62 3.43 -23.51
N ASN A 21 5.55 2.77 -24.68
CA ASN A 21 6.75 2.27 -25.35
C ASN A 21 7.63 3.42 -25.84
N ALA A 22 7.02 4.51 -26.31
CA ALA A 22 7.73 5.72 -26.71
C ALA A 22 8.53 6.32 -25.54
N LEU A 23 7.94 6.43 -24.35
CA LEU A 23 8.61 6.97 -23.16
C LEU A 23 9.86 6.14 -22.77
N LYS A 24 9.76 4.81 -22.84
CA LYS A 24 10.89 3.90 -22.56
C LYS A 24 11.99 4.04 -23.61
N LYS A 25 11.62 3.99 -24.90
CA LYS A 25 12.58 4.10 -26.01
C LYS A 25 13.29 5.46 -26.08
N VAL A 26 12.55 6.54 -25.81
CA VAL A 26 13.15 7.88 -25.72
C VAL A 26 14.10 7.96 -24.52
N GLY A 27 13.73 7.39 -23.38
CA GLY A 27 14.60 7.31 -22.20
C GLY A 27 15.88 6.52 -22.46
N GLU A 28 15.77 5.36 -23.15
CA GLU A 28 16.90 4.54 -23.57
C GLU A 28 17.83 5.28 -24.51
N PHE A 29 17.27 5.91 -25.56
CA PHE A 29 18.03 6.71 -26.49
C PHE A 29 18.81 7.83 -25.79
N LEU A 30 18.12 8.64 -24.97
CA LEU A 30 18.77 9.73 -24.23
C LEU A 30 19.83 9.24 -23.24
N SER A 31 19.62 8.09 -22.60
CA SER A 31 20.63 7.51 -21.71
C SER A 31 21.90 7.14 -22.45
N LYS A 32 21.78 6.46 -23.60
CA LYS A 32 22.93 6.06 -24.43
C LYS A 32 23.70 7.25 -25.02
N GLU A 33 22.98 8.23 -25.58
CA GLU A 33 23.61 9.40 -26.22
C GLU A 33 24.32 10.30 -25.19
N THR A 34 23.76 10.42 -23.99
CA THR A 34 24.35 11.28 -22.94
C THR A 34 25.44 10.58 -22.12
N GLU A 35 25.59 9.27 -22.19
CA GLU A 35 26.63 8.50 -21.49
C GLU A 35 28.04 8.83 -22.02
N HIS A 36 28.15 9.17 -23.31
CA HIS A 36 29.39 9.45 -24.01
C HIS A 36 29.65 10.95 -24.30
N ALA A 37 28.70 11.83 -23.97
CA ALA A 37 28.76 13.24 -24.32
C ALA A 37 29.27 14.11 -23.15
N SER A 38 30.36 14.84 -23.36
CA SER A 38 30.86 15.89 -22.45
C SER A 38 29.84 17.05 -22.28
N TYR A 39 28.76 17.10 -23.07
CA TYR A 39 27.74 18.13 -23.11
C TYR A 39 26.32 17.56 -23.04
N GLY A 40 26.10 16.51 -22.22
CA GLY A 40 24.81 15.81 -22.16
C GLY A 40 23.59 16.70 -21.91
N ASP A 41 23.73 17.76 -21.13
CA ASP A 41 22.65 18.70 -20.83
C ASP A 41 22.28 19.58 -22.05
N ALA A 42 23.30 20.06 -22.79
CA ALA A 42 23.08 20.84 -24.00
C ALA A 42 22.38 20.01 -25.10
N TYR A 43 22.73 18.72 -25.20
CA TYR A 43 22.10 17.80 -26.16
C TYR A 43 20.60 17.58 -25.84
N ILE A 44 20.24 17.41 -24.58
CA ILE A 44 18.82 17.28 -24.21
C ILE A 44 18.03 18.56 -24.50
N ASP A 45 18.65 19.74 -24.33
CA ASP A 45 18.04 21.02 -24.68
C ASP A 45 17.81 21.16 -26.19
N GLU A 46 18.76 20.73 -27.00
CA GLU A 46 18.66 20.72 -28.47
C GLU A 46 17.53 19.80 -28.95
N ILE A 47 17.53 18.55 -28.49
CA ILE A 47 16.46 17.57 -28.79
C ILE A 47 15.08 18.07 -28.35
N SER A 48 14.99 18.68 -27.17
CA SER A 48 13.73 19.27 -26.70
C SER A 48 13.21 20.35 -27.66
N ARG A 49 14.10 21.22 -28.14
CA ARG A 49 13.75 22.29 -29.07
C ARG A 49 13.29 21.73 -30.41
N GLU A 50 14.04 20.81 -31.00
CA GLU A 50 13.73 20.19 -32.30
C GLU A 50 12.38 19.45 -32.27
N ILE A 51 12.08 18.71 -31.18
CA ILE A 51 10.78 18.06 -31.00
C ILE A 51 9.64 19.09 -30.90
N GLN A 52 9.82 20.19 -30.18
CA GLN A 52 8.78 21.23 -30.09
C GLN A 52 8.58 22.00 -31.38
N GLU A 53 9.62 22.19 -32.20
CA GLU A 53 9.53 22.81 -33.51
C GLU A 53 8.84 21.89 -34.53
N THR A 54 9.14 20.60 -34.49
CA THR A 54 8.56 19.60 -35.40
C THR A 54 7.12 19.25 -35.01
N PHE A 55 6.80 19.21 -33.73
CA PHE A 55 5.47 18.90 -33.19
C PHE A 55 4.98 20.00 -32.25
N PRO A 56 4.54 21.15 -32.77
CA PRO A 56 4.07 22.24 -31.93
C PRO A 56 2.94 21.82 -31.01
N GLY A 57 3.15 22.01 -29.68
CA GLY A 57 2.15 21.68 -28.67
C GLY A 57 2.18 20.25 -28.13
N ILE A 58 3.13 19.40 -28.54
CA ILE A 58 3.33 18.08 -27.95
C ILE A 58 3.63 18.21 -26.45
N LYS A 59 2.86 17.50 -25.61
CA LYS A 59 3.01 17.55 -24.15
C LYS A 59 3.95 16.47 -23.65
N GLY A 60 4.82 16.84 -22.70
CA GLY A 60 5.69 15.90 -21.99
C GLY A 60 7.09 15.76 -22.58
N PHE A 61 7.37 16.30 -23.76
CA PHE A 61 8.67 16.25 -24.45
C PHE A 61 9.48 17.56 -24.33
N ASN A 62 9.19 18.36 -23.32
CA ASN A 62 10.06 19.47 -22.94
C ASN A 62 11.30 18.94 -22.19
N ARG A 63 12.31 19.78 -21.98
CA ARG A 63 13.54 19.44 -21.25
C ARG A 63 13.27 18.58 -20.02
N ARG A 64 12.40 19.06 -19.12
CA ARG A 64 12.06 18.34 -17.86
C ARG A 64 11.42 16.97 -18.13
N GLY A 65 10.60 16.84 -19.16
CA GLY A 65 10.00 15.59 -19.57
C GLY A 65 11.01 14.59 -20.08
N LEU A 66 11.95 15.03 -20.93
CA LEU A 66 13.04 14.18 -21.45
C LEU A 66 13.96 13.67 -20.33
N TYR A 67 14.34 14.52 -19.38
CA TYR A 67 15.08 14.06 -18.19
C TYR A 67 14.34 13.03 -17.35
N ARG A 68 13.00 13.16 -17.23
CA ARG A 68 12.18 12.17 -16.52
C ARG A 68 12.11 10.84 -17.28
N MET A 69 12.07 10.86 -18.61
CA MET A 69 12.10 9.65 -19.43
C MET A 69 13.47 8.95 -19.35
N LYS A 70 14.56 9.72 -19.41
CA LYS A 70 15.92 9.20 -19.17
C LYS A 70 16.03 8.54 -17.80
N LYS A 71 15.65 9.25 -16.74
CA LYS A 71 15.66 8.72 -15.36
C LYS A 71 14.80 7.48 -15.22
N PHE A 72 13.62 7.43 -15.86
CA PHE A 72 12.75 6.27 -15.86
C PHE A 72 13.45 5.04 -16.45
N TYR A 73 14.07 5.17 -17.61
CA TYR A 73 14.83 4.10 -18.22
C TYR A 73 15.99 3.64 -17.31
N GLU A 74 16.81 4.57 -16.84
CA GLU A 74 17.96 4.29 -15.96
C GLU A 74 17.55 3.62 -14.63
N THR A 75 16.36 3.96 -14.11
CA THR A 75 15.85 3.36 -12.88
C THR A 75 15.41 1.90 -13.06
N TYR A 76 14.86 1.55 -14.23
CA TYR A 76 14.21 0.25 -14.42
C TYR A 76 14.92 -0.67 -15.42
N LYS A 77 15.96 -0.23 -16.13
CA LYS A 77 16.61 -1.00 -17.23
C LYS A 77 17.18 -2.35 -16.78
N ASP A 78 17.70 -2.41 -15.56
CA ASP A 78 18.39 -3.58 -15.02
C ASP A 78 17.48 -4.45 -14.12
N ASN A 79 16.17 -4.14 -14.06
CA ASN A 79 15.20 -4.87 -13.24
C ASN A 79 14.24 -5.67 -14.13
N ASP A 80 14.56 -6.95 -14.36
CA ASP A 80 13.76 -7.85 -15.19
C ASP A 80 12.36 -8.13 -14.65
N ILE A 81 12.16 -8.00 -13.35
CA ILE A 81 10.87 -8.24 -12.69
C ILE A 81 9.93 -7.04 -12.91
N VAL A 82 10.46 -5.83 -12.78
CA VAL A 82 9.68 -4.60 -12.88
C VAL A 82 9.39 -4.22 -14.33
N THR A 83 10.32 -4.49 -15.26
CA THR A 83 10.20 -4.10 -16.67
C THR A 83 8.86 -4.50 -17.34
N PRO A 84 8.29 -5.71 -17.13
CA PRO A 84 6.97 -6.05 -17.66
C PRO A 84 5.81 -5.33 -16.98
N LEU A 85 5.99 -4.85 -15.76
CA LEU A 85 4.94 -4.22 -14.95
C LEU A 85 4.78 -2.73 -15.22
N VAL A 86 5.84 -2.05 -15.72
CA VAL A 86 5.86 -0.59 -15.87
C VAL A 86 4.77 -0.06 -16.82
N THR A 87 4.27 -0.88 -17.75
CA THR A 87 3.21 -0.48 -18.68
C THR A 87 1.81 -0.51 -18.06
N GLN A 88 1.66 -1.10 -16.88
CA GLN A 88 0.36 -1.34 -16.24
C GLN A 88 -0.09 -0.22 -15.30
N ILE A 89 0.78 0.75 -15.01
CA ILE A 89 0.46 1.91 -14.16
C ILE A 89 0.69 3.23 -14.93
N SER A 90 0.06 4.30 -14.46
CA SER A 90 0.15 5.60 -15.12
C SER A 90 1.56 6.20 -15.03
N TRP A 91 1.94 7.00 -16.05
CA TRP A 91 3.20 7.76 -16.03
C TRP A 91 3.36 8.62 -14.76
N THR A 92 2.28 9.22 -14.31
CA THR A 92 2.28 10.05 -13.11
C THR A 92 2.60 9.23 -11.86
N ASN A 93 2.10 8.00 -11.77
CA ASN A 93 2.42 7.10 -10.66
C ASN A 93 3.89 6.68 -10.69
N HIS A 94 4.47 6.43 -11.88
CA HIS A 94 5.91 6.18 -11.99
C HIS A 94 6.75 7.34 -11.47
N LEU A 95 6.38 8.58 -11.81
CA LEU A 95 7.09 9.76 -11.32
C LEU A 95 7.05 9.88 -9.79
N LEU A 96 5.94 9.53 -9.17
CA LEU A 96 5.81 9.50 -7.71
C LEU A 96 6.70 8.40 -7.10
N ILE A 97 6.64 7.19 -7.63
CA ILE A 97 7.45 6.06 -7.15
C ILE A 97 8.94 6.35 -7.28
N MET A 98 9.40 6.84 -8.44
CA MET A 98 10.80 7.19 -8.65
C MET A 98 11.30 8.31 -7.73
N SER A 99 10.41 9.21 -7.27
CA SER A 99 10.80 10.30 -6.37
C SER A 99 10.63 9.95 -4.90
N GLY A 100 9.69 9.08 -4.55
CA GLY A 100 9.33 8.74 -3.18
C GLY A 100 10.01 7.49 -2.63
N CYS A 101 10.51 6.60 -3.52
CA CYS A 101 11.12 5.32 -3.13
C CYS A 101 12.63 5.36 -3.27
N LYS A 102 13.32 4.77 -2.29
CA LYS A 102 14.79 4.75 -2.21
C LYS A 102 15.39 3.49 -2.82
N THR A 103 14.76 2.33 -2.64
CA THR A 103 15.27 1.02 -3.08
C THR A 103 14.43 0.44 -4.22
N ASP A 104 14.96 -0.56 -4.90
CA ASP A 104 14.25 -1.24 -5.99
C ASP A 104 13.12 -2.12 -5.46
N GLU A 105 13.29 -2.71 -4.27
CA GLU A 105 12.27 -3.49 -3.57
C GLU A 105 11.07 -2.60 -3.21
N GLU A 106 11.32 -1.39 -2.70
CA GLU A 106 10.26 -0.43 -2.39
C GLU A 106 9.51 0.00 -3.68
N ARG A 107 10.25 0.25 -4.78
CA ARG A 107 9.65 0.59 -6.09
C ARG A 107 8.79 -0.55 -6.63
N GLU A 108 9.30 -1.77 -6.62
CA GLU A 108 8.55 -2.97 -7.04
C GLU A 108 7.28 -3.14 -6.22
N PHE A 109 7.38 -3.02 -4.89
CA PHE A 109 6.25 -3.11 -3.99
C PHE A 109 5.14 -2.13 -4.38
N TYR A 110 5.45 -0.84 -4.54
CA TYR A 110 4.44 0.17 -4.89
C TYR A 110 3.91 0.01 -6.32
N ILE A 111 4.70 -0.49 -7.27
CA ILE A 111 4.21 -0.82 -8.62
C ILE A 111 3.18 -1.94 -8.53
N ARG A 112 3.48 -3.04 -7.86
CA ARG A 112 2.54 -4.16 -7.66
C ARG A 112 1.29 -3.73 -6.91
N LEU A 113 1.44 -2.93 -5.87
CA LEU A 113 0.34 -2.37 -5.11
C LEU A 113 -0.56 -1.47 -5.99
N CYS A 114 0.03 -0.61 -6.82
CA CYS A 114 -0.73 0.21 -7.77
C CYS A 114 -1.52 -0.62 -8.77
N ILE A 115 -0.96 -1.73 -9.26
CA ILE A 115 -1.64 -2.65 -10.18
C ILE A 115 -2.80 -3.34 -9.46
N LYS A 116 -2.54 -3.95 -8.32
CA LYS A 116 -3.52 -4.67 -7.51
C LYS A 116 -4.68 -3.77 -7.10
N GLU A 117 -4.36 -2.59 -6.55
CA GLU A 117 -5.32 -1.67 -5.97
C GLU A 117 -5.85 -0.63 -6.97
N ASN A 118 -5.30 -0.58 -8.21
CA ASN A 118 -5.64 0.41 -9.24
C ASN A 118 -5.62 1.85 -8.70
N TYR A 119 -4.52 2.24 -8.04
CA TYR A 119 -4.40 3.54 -7.40
C TYR A 119 -4.37 4.71 -8.38
N SER A 120 -5.18 5.72 -8.09
CA SER A 120 -5.01 7.07 -8.65
C SER A 120 -3.73 7.71 -8.08
N LYS A 121 -3.27 8.80 -8.72
CA LYS A 121 -2.14 9.59 -8.24
C LYS A 121 -2.27 9.95 -6.74
N ARG A 122 -3.41 10.50 -6.33
CA ARG A 122 -3.65 10.96 -4.95
C ARG A 122 -3.63 9.81 -3.93
N GLN A 123 -4.15 8.66 -4.31
CA GLN A 123 -4.14 7.47 -3.46
C GLN A 123 -2.73 6.94 -3.26
N LEU A 124 -1.93 6.86 -4.34
CA LEU A 124 -0.53 6.46 -4.25
C LEU A 124 0.29 7.45 -3.41
N GLU A 125 0.11 8.76 -3.63
CA GLU A 125 0.79 9.82 -2.87
C GLU A 125 0.54 9.66 -1.36
N ARG A 126 -0.72 9.46 -0.96
CA ARG A 126 -1.08 9.16 0.43
C ARG A 126 -0.39 7.90 0.97
N GLN A 127 -0.32 6.82 0.19
CA GLN A 127 0.34 5.58 0.65
C GLN A 127 1.85 5.75 0.81
N LEU A 128 2.49 6.53 -0.07
CA LEU A 128 3.90 6.90 0.06
C LEU A 128 4.14 7.76 1.32
N ASP A 129 3.28 8.76 1.55
CA ASP A 129 3.39 9.67 2.69
C ASP A 129 3.11 8.96 4.03
N SER A 130 2.21 7.98 4.04
CA SER A 130 1.91 7.19 5.25
C SER A 130 2.93 6.09 5.56
N GLY A 131 3.98 5.94 4.75
CA GLY A 131 4.99 4.89 4.92
C GLY A 131 4.40 3.48 4.83
N TYR A 132 3.51 3.25 3.86
CA TYR A 132 2.78 1.98 3.75
C TYR A 132 3.72 0.78 3.55
N TYR A 133 4.79 0.94 2.77
CA TYR A 133 5.81 -0.11 2.57
C TYR A 133 6.47 -0.51 3.89
N GLU A 134 6.92 0.46 4.66
CA GLU A 134 7.59 0.22 5.93
C GLU A 134 6.63 -0.44 6.95
N ARG A 135 5.39 0.05 7.04
CA ARG A 135 4.35 -0.56 7.90
C ARG A 135 4.00 -1.98 7.47
N TYR A 136 3.90 -2.23 6.18
CA TYR A 136 3.64 -3.56 5.63
C TYR A 136 4.80 -4.53 5.94
N MET A 137 6.04 -4.11 5.75
CA MET A 137 7.21 -4.94 6.05
C MET A 137 7.34 -5.22 7.56
N LEU A 138 7.09 -4.23 8.41
CA LEU A 138 7.04 -4.41 9.87
C LEU A 138 5.92 -5.37 10.29
N SER A 139 4.78 -5.36 9.60
CA SER A 139 3.66 -6.27 9.90
C SER A 139 3.95 -7.74 9.57
N LYS A 140 4.90 -8.04 8.68
CA LYS A 140 5.30 -9.42 8.37
C LYS A 140 5.97 -10.13 9.55
N GLU A 141 6.61 -9.36 10.41
CA GLU A 141 7.26 -9.88 11.65
C GLU A 141 6.26 -10.08 12.79
N THR A 142 5.00 -9.63 12.61
CA THR A 142 3.97 -9.82 13.64
C THR A 142 3.56 -11.28 13.73
N LEU A 143 3.57 -11.83 14.93
CA LEU A 143 3.12 -13.19 15.19
C LEU A 143 1.64 -13.35 14.82
N LEU A 144 1.39 -14.08 13.75
CA LEU A 144 0.03 -14.41 13.33
C LEU A 144 -0.42 -15.70 14.01
N PRO A 145 -1.70 -15.78 14.43
CA PRO A 145 -2.29 -17.05 14.83
C PRO A 145 -2.13 -18.10 13.73
N GLU A 146 -1.85 -19.35 14.09
CA GLU A 146 -1.70 -20.46 13.13
C GLU A 146 -2.92 -20.62 12.20
N SER A 147 -4.10 -20.25 12.69
CA SER A 147 -5.34 -20.21 11.91
C SER A 147 -5.29 -19.23 10.75
N VAL A 148 -4.58 -18.10 10.90
CA VAL A 148 -4.41 -17.07 9.87
C VAL A 148 -3.24 -17.37 8.93
N LYS A 149 -2.15 -17.95 9.43
CA LYS A 149 -0.97 -18.35 8.63
C LYS A 149 -1.33 -19.28 7.46
N LYS A 150 -2.35 -20.09 7.62
CA LYS A 150 -2.83 -21.03 6.59
C LYS A 150 -3.38 -20.33 5.33
N TRP A 151 -3.68 -19.04 5.39
CA TRP A 151 -4.31 -18.30 4.29
C TRP A 151 -3.31 -17.64 3.33
N GLY A 152 -2.00 -17.81 3.56
CA GLY A 152 -0.94 -17.21 2.74
C GLY A 152 -0.53 -15.81 3.22
N GLU A 153 -0.54 -14.82 2.34
CA GLU A 153 -0.20 -13.44 2.73
C GLU A 153 -1.20 -12.88 3.74
N ASN A 154 -0.68 -12.31 4.82
CA ASN A 154 -1.49 -11.57 5.78
C ASN A 154 -1.97 -10.25 5.17
N PRO A 155 -3.29 -10.05 4.98
CA PRO A 155 -3.80 -8.80 4.46
C PRO A 155 -3.94 -7.70 5.55
N PHE A 156 -3.71 -8.05 6.81
CA PHE A 156 -3.87 -7.12 7.94
C PHE A 156 -2.54 -6.47 8.29
N LEU A 157 -2.58 -5.16 8.56
CA LEU A 157 -1.43 -4.41 9.03
C LEU A 157 -1.37 -4.41 10.56
N ASP A 158 -0.17 -4.34 11.10
CA ASP A 158 0.07 -4.12 12.51
C ASP A 158 -0.31 -2.70 12.98
N SER A 159 -0.22 -1.74 12.07
CA SER A 159 -0.56 -0.34 12.30
C SER A 159 -1.32 0.26 11.12
N TYR A 160 -2.44 0.91 11.42
CA TYR A 160 -3.28 1.65 10.47
C TYR A 160 -3.15 3.16 10.68
N VAL A 161 -3.13 3.93 9.59
CA VAL A 161 -3.03 5.40 9.63
C VAL A 161 -4.37 6.00 9.23
N MET A 162 -4.99 6.71 10.15
CA MET A 162 -6.36 7.23 10.04
C MET A 162 -6.40 8.77 10.19
N GLU A 163 -5.42 9.46 9.62
CA GLU A 163 -5.27 10.91 9.65
C GLU A 163 -6.46 11.66 9.02
N PHE A 164 -7.18 10.97 8.15
CA PHE A 164 -8.36 11.49 7.43
C PHE A 164 -9.61 11.63 8.32
N LEU A 165 -9.59 11.15 9.56
CA LEU A 165 -10.78 11.16 10.41
C LEU A 165 -11.11 12.52 11.02
N ASP A 166 -10.12 13.41 11.11
CA ASP A 166 -10.28 14.77 11.66
C ASP A 166 -11.05 14.78 13.00
N LEU A 167 -10.57 13.95 13.95
CA LEU A 167 -11.16 13.81 15.27
C LEU A 167 -10.65 14.92 16.22
N PRO A 168 -11.47 15.42 17.16
CA PRO A 168 -11.01 16.31 18.22
C PRO A 168 -10.00 15.61 19.13
N ASN A 169 -9.27 16.39 19.96
CA ASN A 169 -8.28 15.84 20.88
C ASN A 169 -8.89 14.85 21.90
N GLU A 170 -10.14 15.08 22.28
CA GLU A 170 -10.90 14.18 23.17
C GLU A 170 -12.13 13.68 22.40
N PHE A 171 -12.28 12.37 22.31
CA PHE A 171 -13.39 11.69 21.64
C PHE A 171 -13.70 10.34 22.30
N HIS A 172 -14.89 9.83 22.04
CA HIS A 172 -15.36 8.51 22.51
C HIS A 172 -15.32 7.47 21.38
N GLU A 173 -15.43 6.18 21.70
CA GLU A 173 -15.48 5.09 20.71
C GLU A 173 -16.59 5.31 19.66
N ASN A 174 -17.73 5.84 20.08
CA ASN A 174 -18.83 6.19 19.17
C ASN A 174 -18.46 7.30 18.16
N ASP A 175 -17.63 8.28 18.57
CA ASP A 175 -17.19 9.35 17.68
C ASP A 175 -16.20 8.81 16.65
N LEU A 176 -15.28 7.93 17.08
CA LEU A 176 -14.36 7.21 16.20
C LEU A 176 -15.13 6.38 15.16
N ARG A 177 -16.10 5.58 15.62
CA ARG A 177 -16.93 4.78 14.70
C ARG A 177 -17.67 5.65 13.69
N LYS A 178 -18.35 6.70 14.13
CA LYS A 178 -19.06 7.63 13.24
C LYS A 178 -18.13 8.35 12.26
N ALA A 179 -16.92 8.68 12.67
CA ALA A 179 -15.91 9.29 11.80
C ALA A 179 -15.45 8.27 10.73
N LEU A 180 -15.22 7.01 11.09
CA LEU A 180 -14.91 5.94 10.15
C LEU A 180 -16.03 5.72 9.12
N ILE A 181 -17.29 5.69 9.55
CA ILE A 181 -18.44 5.57 8.65
C ILE A 181 -18.50 6.75 7.66
N ARG A 182 -18.33 7.98 8.14
CA ARG A 182 -18.31 9.16 7.26
C ARG A 182 -17.18 9.15 6.24
N ASN A 183 -16.03 8.57 6.61
CA ASN A 183 -14.84 8.46 5.78
C ASN A 183 -14.59 7.02 5.28
N MET A 184 -15.65 6.23 5.11
CA MET A 184 -15.57 4.80 4.76
C MET A 184 -14.70 4.52 3.53
N LYS A 185 -14.73 5.39 2.53
CA LYS A 185 -13.91 5.26 1.33
C LYS A 185 -12.40 5.29 1.65
N ASP A 186 -11.97 6.22 2.50
CA ASP A 186 -10.56 6.35 2.88
C ASP A 186 -10.17 5.25 3.87
N PHE A 187 -11.10 4.81 4.72
CA PHE A 187 -10.89 3.66 5.59
C PHE A 187 -10.71 2.34 4.81
N ILE A 188 -11.54 2.07 3.81
CA ILE A 188 -11.36 0.90 2.93
C ILE A 188 -10.04 1.00 2.14
N LEU A 189 -9.63 2.20 1.75
CA LEU A 189 -8.34 2.41 1.10
C LEU A 189 -7.17 2.04 2.02
N GLU A 190 -7.27 2.34 3.30
CA GLU A 190 -6.27 1.97 4.30
C GLU A 190 -6.29 0.47 4.64
N LEU A 191 -7.48 -0.14 4.74
CA LEU A 191 -7.62 -1.59 4.96
C LEU A 191 -7.17 -2.41 3.73
N GLY A 192 -7.46 -1.94 2.53
CA GLY A 192 -7.30 -2.62 1.25
C GLY A 192 -8.63 -2.87 0.55
N LYS A 193 -8.64 -2.91 -0.79
CA LYS A 193 -9.88 -3.02 -1.59
C LYS A 193 -10.58 -4.38 -1.52
N ASP A 194 -9.93 -5.38 -0.94
CA ASP A 194 -10.59 -6.66 -0.70
C ASP A 194 -11.57 -6.62 0.48
N PHE A 195 -11.56 -5.54 1.27
CA PHE A 195 -12.54 -5.30 2.33
C PHE A 195 -13.81 -4.69 1.77
N THR A 196 -14.94 -5.34 2.04
CA THR A 196 -16.29 -4.86 1.69
C THR A 196 -17.06 -4.59 2.97
N PHE A 197 -17.50 -3.36 3.17
CA PHE A 197 -18.30 -2.98 4.34
C PHE A 197 -19.67 -3.64 4.28
N ILE A 198 -20.11 -4.27 5.38
CA ILE A 198 -21.42 -4.87 5.54
C ILE A 198 -22.32 -3.95 6.38
N ASP A 199 -21.91 -3.67 7.64
CA ASP A 199 -22.75 -2.88 8.55
C ASP A 199 -21.96 -2.31 9.73
N GLU A 200 -22.50 -1.30 10.41
CA GLU A 200 -22.06 -0.81 11.71
C GLU A 200 -23.02 -1.28 12.81
N GLU A 201 -22.51 -1.43 14.04
CA GLU A 201 -23.30 -1.93 15.18
C GLU A 201 -24.08 -3.22 14.84
N TYR A 202 -23.42 -4.11 14.06
CA TYR A 202 -24.05 -5.33 13.57
C TYR A 202 -24.54 -6.18 14.73
N LYS A 203 -25.86 -6.44 14.73
CA LYS A 203 -26.54 -7.14 15.82
C LYS A 203 -26.43 -8.64 15.65
N VAL A 204 -25.95 -9.33 16.69
CA VAL A 204 -26.07 -10.79 16.86
C VAL A 204 -26.85 -11.07 18.14
N GLN A 205 -27.70 -12.09 18.13
CA GLN A 205 -28.50 -12.47 19.30
C GLN A 205 -28.09 -13.85 19.79
N VAL A 206 -27.68 -13.93 21.06
CA VAL A 206 -27.28 -15.19 21.69
C VAL A 206 -27.97 -15.33 23.03
N GLY A 207 -28.66 -16.46 23.27
CA GLY A 207 -29.34 -16.72 24.53
C GLY A 207 -30.49 -15.76 24.87
N GLY A 208 -30.99 -15.00 23.90
CA GLY A 208 -32.00 -13.97 24.08
C GLY A 208 -31.46 -12.56 24.28
N ASP A 209 -30.15 -12.42 24.48
CA ASP A 209 -29.47 -11.14 24.64
C ASP A 209 -28.93 -10.61 23.29
N ASP A 210 -28.98 -9.30 23.13
CA ASP A 210 -28.50 -8.59 21.95
C ASP A 210 -27.07 -8.11 22.14
N PHE A 211 -26.17 -8.45 21.22
CA PHE A 211 -24.79 -8.01 21.18
C PHE A 211 -24.54 -7.21 19.88
N ARG A 212 -23.59 -6.28 19.91
CA ARG A 212 -23.29 -5.42 18.77
C ARG A 212 -21.80 -5.43 18.48
N ILE A 213 -21.48 -5.74 17.20
CA ILE A 213 -20.14 -5.66 16.64
C ILE A 213 -19.96 -4.26 16.08
N ASP A 214 -18.91 -3.53 16.43
CA ASP A 214 -18.73 -2.14 16.02
C ASP A 214 -18.79 -1.94 14.52
N LEU A 215 -18.00 -2.75 13.74
CA LEU A 215 -18.00 -2.76 12.29
C LEU A 215 -17.88 -4.19 11.78
N LEU A 216 -18.71 -4.54 10.82
CA LEU A 216 -18.66 -5.83 10.12
C LEU A 216 -18.27 -5.63 8.66
N PHE A 217 -17.26 -6.37 8.22
CA PHE A 217 -16.78 -6.41 6.85
C PHE A 217 -16.79 -7.85 6.31
N TYR A 218 -16.66 -7.97 5.00
CA TYR A 218 -16.34 -9.20 4.31
C TYR A 218 -15.02 -9.02 3.57
N HIS A 219 -14.08 -9.97 3.73
CA HIS A 219 -12.81 -9.95 3.01
C HIS A 219 -12.87 -10.91 1.83
N ARG A 220 -12.83 -10.36 0.61
CA ARG A 220 -13.03 -11.12 -0.64
C ARG A 220 -11.94 -12.16 -0.89
N GLY A 221 -10.68 -11.80 -0.68
CA GLY A 221 -9.54 -12.70 -0.88
C GLY A 221 -9.51 -13.86 0.12
N LEU A 222 -9.85 -13.60 1.39
CA LEU A 222 -9.94 -14.63 2.43
C LEU A 222 -11.29 -15.35 2.45
N GLN A 223 -12.29 -14.84 1.76
CA GLN A 223 -13.65 -15.38 1.75
C GLN A 223 -14.21 -15.57 3.15
N CYS A 224 -14.11 -14.57 4.00
CA CYS A 224 -14.57 -14.62 5.39
C CYS A 224 -15.18 -13.30 5.87
N LEU A 225 -15.99 -13.37 6.92
CA LEU A 225 -16.43 -12.20 7.66
C LEU A 225 -15.26 -11.65 8.50
N VAL A 226 -15.20 -10.32 8.65
CA VAL A 226 -14.22 -9.64 9.49
C VAL A 226 -14.95 -8.75 10.48
N ALA A 227 -14.89 -9.12 11.76
CA ALA A 227 -15.42 -8.31 12.85
C ALA A 227 -14.34 -7.35 13.33
N ILE A 228 -14.60 -6.05 13.26
CA ILE A 228 -13.70 -5.02 13.78
C ILE A 228 -14.28 -4.45 15.08
N GLU A 229 -13.50 -4.51 16.14
CA GLU A 229 -13.79 -3.91 17.43
C GLU A 229 -12.87 -2.70 17.64
N LEU A 230 -13.42 -1.56 18.03
CA LEU A 230 -12.72 -0.28 18.19
C LEU A 230 -12.46 0.04 19.65
N LYS A 231 -11.24 0.48 19.99
CA LYS A 231 -10.87 0.93 21.32
C LYS A 231 -10.06 2.22 21.27
N ILE A 232 -10.50 3.25 21.97
CA ILE A 232 -9.83 4.56 22.02
C ILE A 232 -8.61 4.59 22.95
N GLY A 233 -8.39 3.52 23.71
CA GLY A 233 -7.29 3.41 24.68
C GLY A 233 -6.25 2.37 24.28
N LYS A 234 -5.38 2.08 25.27
CA LYS A 234 -4.41 0.99 25.16
C LYS A 234 -5.11 -0.36 25.18
N PHE A 235 -4.55 -1.32 24.42
CA PHE A 235 -4.97 -2.71 24.44
C PHE A 235 -5.06 -3.28 25.86
N LYS A 236 -6.13 -4.04 26.13
CA LYS A 236 -6.32 -4.80 27.35
C LYS A 236 -6.72 -6.24 27.01
N PRO A 237 -6.18 -7.26 27.73
CA PRO A 237 -6.46 -8.68 27.47
C PRO A 237 -7.95 -9.05 27.47
N GLU A 238 -8.77 -8.34 28.26
CA GLU A 238 -10.22 -8.57 28.33
C GLU A 238 -10.98 -8.34 27.01
N TYR A 239 -10.42 -7.55 26.09
CA TYR A 239 -11.04 -7.29 24.77
C TYR A 239 -11.05 -8.52 23.88
N ILE A 240 -10.09 -9.43 24.06
CA ILE A 240 -9.98 -10.68 23.30
C ILE A 240 -11.23 -11.54 23.50
N SER A 241 -11.69 -11.72 24.74
CA SER A 241 -12.85 -12.57 25.05
C SER A 241 -14.15 -12.06 24.41
N LYS A 242 -14.32 -10.73 24.31
CA LYS A 242 -15.46 -10.11 23.66
C LYS A 242 -15.45 -10.40 22.15
N LEU A 243 -14.28 -10.20 21.53
CA LEU A 243 -14.11 -10.43 20.09
C LEU A 243 -14.25 -11.91 19.75
N ASP A 244 -13.70 -12.81 20.55
CA ASP A 244 -13.81 -14.27 20.39
C ASP A 244 -15.28 -14.72 20.40
N PHE A 245 -16.07 -14.21 21.35
CA PHE A 245 -17.49 -14.44 21.40
C PHE A 245 -18.23 -13.97 20.13
N TYR A 246 -17.83 -12.83 19.57
CA TYR A 246 -18.42 -12.33 18.32
C TYR A 246 -18.09 -13.21 17.13
N LEU A 247 -16.86 -13.71 17.04
CA LEU A 247 -16.47 -14.61 15.95
C LEU A 247 -17.27 -15.92 16.00
N GLU A 248 -17.43 -16.51 17.18
CA GLU A 248 -18.24 -17.72 17.35
C GLU A 248 -19.72 -17.47 16.98
N ALA A 249 -20.27 -16.30 17.36
CA ALA A 249 -21.64 -15.94 17.00
C ALA A 249 -21.82 -15.77 15.47
N LEU A 250 -20.84 -15.11 14.82
CA LEU A 250 -20.84 -14.94 13.36
C LEU A 250 -20.72 -16.28 12.64
N ASP A 251 -19.84 -17.16 13.09
CA ASP A 251 -19.59 -18.46 12.45
C ASP A 251 -20.81 -19.37 12.56
N ARG A 252 -21.59 -19.29 13.65
CA ARG A 252 -22.79 -20.10 13.84
C ARG A 252 -24.04 -19.53 13.18
N GLN A 253 -24.17 -18.20 13.10
CA GLN A 253 -25.45 -17.58 12.73
C GLN A 253 -25.45 -16.89 11.38
N VAL A 254 -24.27 -16.41 10.92
CA VAL A 254 -24.15 -15.50 9.76
C VAL A 254 -23.33 -16.10 8.63
N LYS A 255 -22.20 -16.73 8.98
CA LYS A 255 -21.26 -17.34 8.04
C LYS A 255 -21.96 -18.39 7.18
N LYS A 256 -21.72 -18.39 5.86
CA LYS A 256 -22.20 -19.39 4.93
C LYS A 256 -21.27 -20.63 4.94
N GLU A 257 -21.79 -21.77 4.50
CA GLU A 257 -21.06 -23.06 4.49
C GLU A 257 -19.75 -23.01 3.69
N ASN A 258 -19.73 -22.25 2.60
CA ASN A 258 -18.58 -22.10 1.71
C ASN A 258 -17.60 -21.00 2.14
N GLU A 259 -17.84 -20.33 3.25
CA GLU A 259 -16.96 -19.28 3.78
C GLU A 259 -15.99 -19.83 4.82
N ASN A 260 -14.81 -19.23 4.88
CA ASN A 260 -13.82 -19.51 5.91
C ASN A 260 -14.28 -18.96 7.29
N PRO A 261 -13.71 -19.44 8.39
CA PRO A 261 -14.00 -18.90 9.72
C PRO A 261 -13.81 -17.39 9.78
N SER A 262 -14.71 -16.73 10.51
CA SER A 262 -14.68 -15.27 10.71
C SER A 262 -13.38 -14.81 11.37
N VAL A 263 -12.89 -13.64 11.01
CA VAL A 263 -11.65 -13.04 11.54
C VAL A 263 -11.98 -11.85 12.42
N GLY A 264 -11.27 -11.72 13.53
CA GLY A 264 -11.37 -10.57 14.41
C GLY A 264 -10.21 -9.59 14.20
N LEU A 265 -10.52 -8.30 14.11
CA LEU A 265 -9.55 -7.22 14.11
C LEU A 265 -9.85 -6.26 15.26
N LEU A 266 -9.00 -6.23 16.28
CA LEU A 266 -9.10 -5.29 17.38
C LEU A 266 -8.22 -4.07 17.07
N LEU A 267 -8.82 -2.90 16.90
CA LEU A 267 -8.13 -1.63 16.63
C LEU A 267 -8.03 -0.80 17.90
N CYS A 268 -6.81 -0.61 18.42
CA CYS A 268 -6.52 0.16 19.63
C CYS A 268 -5.68 1.40 19.32
N ALA A 269 -5.79 2.46 20.12
CA ALA A 269 -4.91 3.62 20.02
C ALA A 269 -3.45 3.30 20.38
N ALA A 270 -3.23 2.32 21.24
CA ALA A 270 -1.90 1.86 21.61
C ALA A 270 -1.93 0.38 22.02
N LYS A 271 -0.80 -0.32 21.81
CA LYS A 271 -0.61 -1.70 22.27
C LYS A 271 0.80 -1.91 22.83
N ASN A 272 0.97 -2.99 23.56
CA ASN A 272 2.27 -3.53 23.93
C ASN A 272 2.32 -4.94 23.36
N ASP A 273 3.28 -5.21 22.48
CA ASP A 273 3.34 -6.45 21.71
C ASP A 273 3.49 -7.68 22.61
N GLU A 274 4.29 -7.60 23.68
CA GLU A 274 4.44 -8.68 24.67
C GLU A 274 3.10 -8.99 25.36
N VAL A 275 2.33 -7.97 25.77
CA VAL A 275 1.01 -8.17 26.38
C VAL A 275 0.02 -8.77 25.39
N VAL A 276 0.07 -8.37 24.10
CA VAL A 276 -0.74 -8.95 23.03
C VAL A 276 -0.37 -10.42 22.82
N GLU A 277 0.92 -10.74 22.73
CA GLU A 277 1.42 -12.11 22.59
C GLU A 277 0.92 -13.00 23.72
N TYR A 278 1.08 -12.60 24.98
CA TYR A 278 0.58 -13.35 26.12
C TYR A 278 -0.93 -13.54 26.10
N ALA A 279 -1.70 -12.50 25.76
CA ALA A 279 -3.16 -12.57 25.69
C ALA A 279 -3.64 -13.50 24.58
N MET A 280 -2.91 -13.55 23.46
CA MET A 280 -3.26 -14.33 22.26
C MET A 280 -2.73 -15.77 22.30
N SER A 281 -1.76 -16.09 23.15
CA SER A 281 -1.02 -17.38 23.16
C SER A 281 -1.89 -18.63 23.26
N ARG A 282 -3.09 -18.52 23.83
CA ARG A 282 -4.06 -19.63 23.98
C ARG A 282 -5.33 -19.45 23.16
N THR A 283 -5.41 -18.41 22.37
CA THR A 283 -6.58 -18.11 21.54
C THR A 283 -6.55 -18.99 20.28
N MET A 284 -7.63 -19.73 20.05
CA MET A 284 -7.78 -20.57 18.87
C MET A 284 -8.43 -19.82 17.71
N SER A 285 -9.16 -18.75 18.00
CA SER A 285 -9.87 -17.96 16.99
C SER A 285 -8.91 -17.09 16.18
N PRO A 286 -9.16 -16.94 14.87
CA PRO A 286 -8.35 -16.10 14.01
C PRO A 286 -8.62 -14.62 14.29
N MET A 287 -7.76 -13.99 15.09
CA MET A 287 -7.88 -12.57 15.40
C MET A 287 -6.51 -11.88 15.45
N LEU A 288 -6.53 -10.57 15.25
CA LEU A 288 -5.37 -9.71 15.28
C LEU A 288 -5.63 -8.48 16.14
N VAL A 289 -4.56 -7.94 16.71
CA VAL A 289 -4.59 -6.69 17.46
C VAL A 289 -3.67 -5.70 16.77
N SER A 290 -4.26 -4.65 16.20
CA SER A 290 -3.54 -3.61 15.48
C SER A 290 -3.67 -2.27 16.18
N GLN A 291 -2.64 -1.44 16.03
CA GLN A 291 -2.68 -0.05 16.49
C GLN A 291 -3.22 0.85 15.37
N TYR A 292 -3.98 1.90 15.71
CA TYR A 292 -4.27 2.98 14.79
C TYR A 292 -3.58 4.28 15.21
N GLN A 293 -3.28 5.14 14.23
CA GLN A 293 -2.67 6.44 14.40
C GLN A 293 -3.51 7.50 13.69
N LEU A 294 -3.77 8.63 14.35
CA LEU A 294 -4.56 9.73 13.80
C LEU A 294 -3.71 10.81 13.12
N GLN A 295 -2.42 10.55 12.95
CA GLN A 295 -1.47 11.42 12.26
C GLN A 295 -0.58 10.59 11.35
N LEU A 296 -0.06 11.20 10.30
CA LEU A 296 0.93 10.56 9.46
C LEU A 296 2.19 10.23 10.29
N PRO A 297 2.70 9.00 10.18
CA PRO A 297 3.92 8.63 10.88
C PRO A 297 5.14 9.34 10.30
N ASP A 298 6.15 9.53 11.13
CA ASP A 298 7.47 9.94 10.63
C ASP A 298 8.13 8.76 9.88
N LYS A 299 8.20 8.88 8.55
CA LYS A 299 8.77 7.84 7.67
C LYS A 299 10.22 7.50 8.06
N ALA A 300 11.02 8.47 8.50
CA ALA A 300 12.40 8.21 8.93
C ALA A 300 12.47 7.32 10.17
N VAL A 301 11.50 7.42 11.07
CA VAL A 301 11.40 6.54 12.25
C VAL A 301 11.01 5.12 11.82
N LEU A 302 10.09 4.96 10.87
CA LEU A 302 9.70 3.65 10.34
C LEU A 302 10.85 2.98 9.60
N GLU A 303 11.55 3.70 8.73
CA GLU A 303 12.74 3.23 8.02
C GLU A 303 13.83 2.73 8.99
N LYS A 304 14.09 3.51 10.06
CA LYS A 304 15.06 3.12 11.09
C LYS A 304 14.65 1.82 11.81
N LYS A 305 13.38 1.67 12.15
CA LYS A 305 12.86 0.44 12.76
C LYS A 305 13.02 -0.75 11.82
N LEU A 306 12.67 -0.59 10.55
CA LEU A 306 12.83 -1.64 9.55
C LEU A 306 14.30 -2.05 9.38
N GLN A 307 15.22 -1.09 9.30
CA GLN A 307 16.65 -1.37 9.23
C GLN A 307 17.18 -2.13 10.45
N GLN A 308 16.67 -1.83 11.64
CA GLN A 308 17.04 -2.55 12.87
C GLN A 308 16.61 -4.02 12.82
N LEU A 309 15.43 -4.33 12.29
CA LEU A 309 14.94 -5.71 12.14
C LEU A 309 15.77 -6.50 11.13
N VAL A 310 16.12 -5.90 10.01
CA VAL A 310 16.93 -6.57 8.95
C VAL A 310 18.36 -6.85 9.43
N ASN A 311 18.91 -6.02 10.34
CA ASN A 311 20.27 -6.15 10.86
C ASN A 311 20.38 -7.01 12.14
N ILE A 312 19.30 -7.57 12.66
CA ILE A 312 19.36 -8.56 13.73
C ILE A 312 19.88 -9.87 13.13
N PRO A 313 21.03 -10.43 13.59
CA PRO A 313 21.50 -11.73 13.15
C PRO A 313 20.39 -12.76 13.42
N GLN A 314 19.95 -13.47 12.39
CA GLN A 314 19.08 -14.64 12.60
C GLN A 314 19.89 -15.62 13.45
N ILE A 315 19.47 -15.83 14.67
CA ILE A 315 19.99 -16.91 15.50
C ILE A 315 19.40 -18.16 14.89
N GLU A 316 20.24 -18.90 14.13
CA GLU A 316 19.89 -20.25 13.67
C GLU A 316 19.74 -21.12 14.92
N ASP A 317 18.51 -21.63 15.15
CA ASP A 317 18.21 -22.69 16.10
C ASP A 317 18.65 -24.07 15.56
#